data_313d4d84f8529176a824fee1ab04e366
#
_entry.id   313d4d84f8529176a824fee1ab04e366
#
_cell.length_a   1.000
_cell.length_b   1.000
_cell.length_c   1.000
_cell.angle_alpha   90.00
_cell.angle_beta   90.00
_cell.angle_gamma   90.00
#
_symmetry.space_group_name_H-M   'P 1'
#
loop_
_entity.id
_entity.type
_entity.pdbx_description
1 polymer ?
#
loop_
_entity_poly.entity_id
_entity_poly.type
_entity_poly.pdbx_seq_one_letter_code
_entity_poly.pdbx_strand_id
1 'polypeptide(L)'
;MAVRITGKIITTLLLFLTTSIPLSAQKSKDAEELGKALEYFTSAKYHEALLIFQRLDKEYKLNERFKAYIGLCYYHDWDYVAAAEYLESVMPKIEVFAPHERSIYYYTTAESKFNLKRYKEAIPYYEKTLTVCYEREKGDVYYRLGLCNMFLQSWKPAYDQYMNAEKIYSQYKQEDVQGRLAQIKRMAAACWANYEAILPKDSLSKTSDKTTNKDNKTTQLKNISTILNSLI
;
A
#
# COMPACT_ATOMS: atom_id res chain seq x y z
N MET A 1 40.60 62.65 -12.69
CA MET A 1 40.03 61.38 -13.30
C MET A 1 40.01 60.15 -12.39
N ALA A 2 40.78 60.16 -11.31
CA ALA A 2 40.91 59.00 -10.40
C ALA A 2 39.69 58.73 -9.45
N VAL A 3 38.93 59.76 -9.07
CA VAL A 3 37.85 59.64 -8.07
C VAL A 3 36.59 59.00 -8.62
N ARG A 4 36.35 59.01 -9.96
CA ARG A 4 35.13 58.34 -10.57
C ARG A 4 35.27 56.86 -10.75
N ILE A 5 36.48 56.32 -10.77
CA ILE A 5 36.72 54.87 -10.95
C ILE A 5 36.57 54.14 -9.62
N THR A 6 36.97 54.74 -8.51
CA THR A 6 36.80 54.10 -7.16
C THR A 6 35.36 54.01 -6.74
N GLY A 7 34.51 54.99 -7.09
CA GLY A 7 33.06 54.88 -6.76
C GLY A 7 32.33 53.76 -7.48
N LYS A 8 32.68 53.47 -8.75
CA LYS A 8 32.06 52.36 -9.51
C LYS A 8 32.53 50.98 -9.04
N ILE A 9 33.77 50.83 -8.59
CA ILE A 9 34.31 49.59 -8.06
C ILE A 9 33.72 49.30 -6.68
N ILE A 10 33.52 50.30 -5.84
CA ILE A 10 32.91 50.13 -4.51
C ILE A 10 31.43 49.75 -4.65
N THR A 11 30.66 50.36 -5.58
CA THR A 11 29.26 50.00 -5.83
C THR A 11 29.11 48.62 -6.40
N THR A 12 29.98 48.16 -7.30
CA THR A 12 29.95 46.78 -7.83
C THR A 12 30.37 45.77 -6.76
N LEU A 13 31.33 46.09 -5.90
CA LEU A 13 31.73 45.18 -4.80
C LEU A 13 30.64 45.07 -3.73
N LEU A 14 29.90 46.15 -3.42
CA LEU A 14 28.76 46.12 -2.51
C LEU A 14 27.59 45.30 -3.08
N LEU A 15 27.38 45.32 -4.40
CA LEU A 15 26.33 44.50 -5.05
C LEU A 15 26.63 42.98 -5.00
N PHE A 16 27.91 42.58 -5.03
CA PHE A 16 28.33 41.19 -4.92
C PHE A 16 28.23 40.61 -3.49
N LEU A 17 28.35 41.47 -2.46
CA LEU A 17 28.24 41.04 -1.06
C LEU A 17 26.80 40.79 -0.60
N THR A 18 25.79 41.28 -1.30
CA THR A 18 24.37 41.14 -0.93
C THR A 18 23.74 39.83 -1.47
N THR A 19 24.41 39.11 -2.38
CA THR A 19 23.84 37.91 -3.02
C THR A 19 24.18 36.61 -2.32
N SER A 20 25.11 36.58 -1.37
CA SER A 20 25.56 35.37 -0.70
C SER A 20 24.82 35.04 0.62
N ILE A 21 24.08 36.00 1.19
CA ILE A 21 23.35 35.81 2.45
C ILE A 21 22.04 35.00 2.31
N PRO A 22 21.25 35.08 1.21
CA PRO A 22 19.96 34.40 1.14
C PRO A 22 20.04 32.85 1.05
N LEU A 23 21.10 32.30 0.49
CA LEU A 23 21.20 30.83 0.27
C LEU A 23 21.39 30.05 1.58
N SER A 24 22.16 30.56 2.53
CA SER A 24 22.37 29.94 3.83
C SER A 24 21.11 30.01 4.71
N ALA A 25 20.41 31.14 4.68
CA ALA A 25 19.14 31.30 5.40
C ALA A 25 18.03 30.41 4.82
N GLN A 26 17.96 30.29 3.49
CA GLN A 26 17.00 29.40 2.83
C GLN A 26 17.26 27.95 3.18
N LYS A 27 18.49 27.46 3.14
CA LYS A 27 18.87 26.09 3.49
C LYS A 27 18.54 25.75 4.95
N SER A 28 18.71 26.71 5.89
CA SER A 28 18.30 26.54 7.28
C SER A 28 16.78 26.40 7.42
N LYS A 29 16.01 27.22 6.70
CA LYS A 29 14.55 27.19 6.68
C LYS A 29 14.02 25.86 6.10
N ASP A 30 14.61 25.39 5.00
CA ASP A 30 14.19 24.12 4.38
C ASP A 30 14.49 22.90 5.27
N ALA A 31 15.58 22.94 6.05
CA ALA A 31 15.85 21.91 7.05
C ALA A 31 14.80 21.91 8.18
N GLU A 32 14.36 23.09 8.62
CA GLU A 32 13.27 23.23 9.59
C GLU A 32 11.95 22.73 9.03
N GLU A 33 11.63 23.07 7.78
CA GLU A 33 10.41 22.57 7.10
C GLU A 33 10.44 21.06 6.90
N LEU A 34 11.59 20.44 6.62
CA LEU A 34 11.70 18.98 6.58
C LEU A 34 11.40 18.36 7.94
N GLY A 35 11.90 18.95 9.03
CA GLY A 35 11.55 18.54 10.39
C GLY A 35 10.05 18.63 10.66
N LYS A 36 9.41 19.72 10.24
CA LYS A 36 7.96 19.91 10.36
C LYS A 36 7.16 18.89 9.52
N ALA A 37 7.62 18.57 8.31
CA ALA A 37 7.00 17.54 7.48
C ALA A 37 7.03 16.16 8.17
N LEU A 38 8.15 15.81 8.82
CA LEU A 38 8.27 14.58 9.61
C LEU A 38 7.35 14.58 10.83
N GLU A 39 7.21 15.70 11.51
CA GLU A 39 6.27 15.86 12.62
C GLU A 39 4.82 15.65 12.16
N TYR A 40 4.43 16.27 11.05
CA TYR A 40 3.10 16.06 10.47
C TYR A 40 2.89 14.61 10.05
N PHE A 41 3.88 13.99 9.40
CA PHE A 41 3.81 12.60 8.98
C PHE A 41 3.61 11.65 10.17
N THR A 42 4.41 11.81 11.24
CA THR A 42 4.30 10.98 12.46
C THR A 42 3.02 11.23 13.24
N SER A 43 2.43 12.43 13.10
CA SER A 43 1.14 12.80 13.69
C SER A 43 -0.06 12.44 12.79
N ALA A 44 0.15 11.63 11.74
CA ALA A 44 -0.86 11.25 10.76
C ALA A 44 -1.55 12.42 10.02
N LYS A 45 -0.90 13.59 9.98
CA LYS A 45 -1.31 14.75 9.17
C LYS A 45 -0.69 14.63 7.78
N TYR A 46 -1.13 13.62 7.04
CA TYR A 46 -0.48 13.20 5.79
C TYR A 46 -0.57 14.25 4.70
N HIS A 47 -1.70 14.95 4.61
CA HIS A 47 -1.87 16.02 3.61
C HIS A 47 -0.87 17.17 3.83
N GLU A 48 -0.74 17.67 5.06
CA GLU A 48 0.20 18.73 5.40
C GLU A 48 1.65 18.30 5.20
N ALA A 49 1.97 17.07 5.56
CA ALA A 49 3.29 16.48 5.30
C ALA A 49 3.59 16.42 3.80
N LEU A 50 2.61 15.98 3.00
CA LEU A 50 2.73 15.83 1.54
C LEU A 50 3.11 17.15 0.86
N LEU A 51 2.42 18.25 1.20
CA LEU A 51 2.69 19.56 0.61
C LEU A 51 4.14 19.99 0.80
N ILE A 52 4.71 19.77 1.99
CA ILE A 52 6.09 20.12 2.28
C ILE A 52 7.06 19.17 1.59
N PHE A 53 6.84 17.85 1.70
CA PHE A 53 7.70 16.86 1.06
C PHE A 53 7.77 17.03 -0.45
N GLN A 54 6.65 17.29 -1.14
CA GLN A 54 6.60 17.52 -2.58
C GLN A 54 7.44 18.73 -2.98
N ARG A 55 7.30 19.84 -2.24
CA ARG A 55 8.11 21.03 -2.50
C ARG A 55 9.59 20.73 -2.37
N LEU A 56 9.98 20.08 -1.27
CA LEU A 56 11.36 19.74 -0.99
C LEU A 56 11.92 18.71 -1.99
N ASP A 57 11.12 17.73 -2.41
CA ASP A 57 11.55 16.73 -3.40
C ASP A 57 11.82 17.36 -4.77
N LYS A 58 10.96 18.30 -5.17
CA LYS A 58 11.14 19.05 -6.42
C LYS A 58 12.43 19.88 -6.42
N GLU A 59 12.77 20.46 -5.28
CA GLU A 59 13.94 21.36 -5.15
C GLU A 59 15.25 20.59 -4.92
N TYR A 60 15.23 19.56 -4.05
CA TYR A 60 16.44 18.90 -3.55
C TYR A 60 16.57 17.43 -3.99
N LYS A 61 15.59 16.84 -4.69
CA LYS A 61 15.55 15.42 -5.03
C LYS A 61 15.81 14.55 -3.80
N LEU A 62 14.83 14.48 -2.92
CA LEU A 62 14.89 13.75 -1.65
C LEU A 62 15.32 12.28 -1.86
N ASN A 63 15.91 11.69 -0.83
CA ASN A 63 16.32 10.29 -0.85
C ASN A 63 15.09 9.34 -0.85
N GLU A 64 15.34 8.07 -1.05
CA GLU A 64 14.30 7.04 -1.20
C GLU A 64 13.37 6.94 -0.01
N ARG A 65 13.82 7.20 1.22
CA ARG A 65 12.96 7.17 2.41
C ARG A 65 11.90 8.26 2.36
N PHE A 66 12.29 9.48 2.02
CA PHE A 66 11.32 10.58 1.90
C PHE A 66 10.38 10.38 0.70
N LYS A 67 10.88 9.81 -0.40
CA LYS A 67 10.01 9.43 -1.53
C LYS A 67 8.99 8.38 -1.14
N ALA A 68 9.39 7.39 -0.31
CA ALA A 68 8.43 6.43 0.25
C ALA A 68 7.40 7.13 1.15
N TYR A 69 7.81 8.09 1.98
CA TYR A 69 6.87 8.88 2.79
C TYR A 69 5.89 9.70 1.94
N ILE A 70 6.35 10.27 0.82
CA ILE A 70 5.46 10.92 -0.15
C ILE A 70 4.43 9.93 -0.68
N GLY A 71 4.86 8.73 -1.07
CA GLY A 71 3.95 7.68 -1.52
C GLY A 71 2.94 7.26 -0.45
N LEU A 72 3.35 7.13 0.81
CA LEU A 72 2.44 6.88 1.94
C LEU A 72 1.45 8.04 2.15
N CYS A 73 1.90 9.28 2.04
CA CYS A 73 1.02 10.45 2.15
C CYS A 73 -0.05 10.45 1.05
N TYR A 74 0.33 10.20 -0.21
CA TYR A 74 -0.63 10.08 -1.31
C TYR A 74 -1.64 8.97 -1.08
N TYR A 75 -1.21 7.81 -0.53
CA TYR A 75 -2.12 6.73 -0.19
C TYR A 75 -3.19 7.17 0.82
N HIS A 76 -2.79 7.89 1.85
CA HIS A 76 -3.71 8.41 2.87
C HIS A 76 -4.58 9.57 2.36
N ASP A 77 -4.14 10.28 1.32
CA ASP A 77 -4.93 11.28 0.59
C ASP A 77 -5.82 10.64 -0.51
N TRP A 78 -5.84 9.28 -0.58
CA TRP A 78 -6.61 8.51 -1.56
C TRP A 78 -6.18 8.71 -3.02
N ASP A 79 -5.05 9.35 -3.28
CA ASP A 79 -4.44 9.35 -4.61
C ASP A 79 -3.60 8.09 -4.81
N TYR A 80 -4.31 7.00 -5.10
CA TYR A 80 -3.69 5.69 -5.26
C TYR A 80 -2.79 5.57 -6.49
N VAL A 81 -3.00 6.43 -7.50
CA VAL A 81 -2.13 6.46 -8.69
C VAL A 81 -0.77 7.00 -8.31
N ALA A 82 -0.72 8.21 -7.74
CA ALA A 82 0.53 8.81 -7.30
C ALA A 82 1.21 7.98 -6.19
N ALA A 83 0.43 7.40 -5.26
CA ALA A 83 0.96 6.52 -4.24
C ALA A 83 1.72 5.32 -4.83
N ALA A 84 1.11 4.62 -5.80
CA ALA A 84 1.75 3.49 -6.47
C ALA A 84 3.01 3.92 -7.22
N GLU A 85 2.99 5.02 -7.98
CA GLU A 85 4.13 5.54 -8.74
C GLU A 85 5.32 5.88 -7.84
N TYR A 86 5.10 6.65 -6.77
CA TYR A 86 6.17 7.01 -5.83
C TYR A 86 6.75 5.78 -5.12
N LEU A 87 5.89 4.88 -4.62
CA LEU A 87 6.35 3.67 -3.94
C LEU A 87 7.09 2.73 -4.90
N GLU A 88 6.61 2.55 -6.12
CA GLU A 88 7.31 1.74 -7.13
C GLU A 88 8.68 2.33 -7.50
N SER A 89 8.83 3.66 -7.49
CA SER A 89 10.12 4.31 -7.75
C SER A 89 11.20 3.97 -6.71
N VAL A 90 10.78 3.59 -5.49
CA VAL A 90 11.67 3.21 -4.37
C VAL A 90 12.06 1.74 -4.44
N MET A 91 11.29 0.88 -5.13
CA MET A 91 11.49 -0.57 -5.14
C MET A 91 12.91 -1.02 -5.53
N PRO A 92 13.62 -0.39 -6.49
CA PRO A 92 14.98 -0.79 -6.84
C PRO A 92 15.99 -0.68 -5.70
N LYS A 93 15.70 0.14 -4.68
CA LYS A 93 16.57 0.37 -3.53
C LYS A 93 15.93 -0.02 -2.19
N ILE A 94 14.85 -0.78 -2.23
CA ILE A 94 14.06 -1.11 -1.04
C ILE A 94 14.84 -1.92 -0.01
N GLU A 95 15.84 -2.68 -0.42
CA GLU A 95 16.64 -3.55 0.46
C GLU A 95 17.47 -2.80 1.50
N VAL A 96 17.67 -1.48 1.36
CA VAL A 96 18.36 -0.67 2.37
C VAL A 96 17.53 -0.44 3.63
N PHE A 97 16.22 -0.71 3.56
CA PHE A 97 15.31 -0.51 4.68
C PHE A 97 15.16 -1.78 5.52
N ALA A 98 14.83 -1.60 6.80
CA ALA A 98 14.55 -2.72 7.70
C ALA A 98 13.38 -3.58 7.18
N PRO A 99 13.35 -4.90 7.47
CA PRO A 99 12.32 -5.80 6.93
C PRO A 99 10.88 -5.29 7.16
N HIS A 100 10.55 -4.89 8.39
CA HIS A 100 9.21 -4.40 8.70
C HIS A 100 8.90 -3.05 8.01
N GLU A 101 9.87 -2.15 7.84
CA GLU A 101 9.70 -0.92 7.07
C GLU A 101 9.39 -1.24 5.59
N ARG A 102 10.08 -2.23 5.01
CA ARG A 102 9.79 -2.73 3.66
C ARG A 102 8.37 -3.29 3.54
N SER A 103 7.90 -3.99 4.58
CA SER A 103 6.54 -4.55 4.57
C SER A 103 5.48 -3.47 4.42
N ILE A 104 5.66 -2.32 5.08
CA ILE A 104 4.75 -1.17 4.97
C ILE A 104 4.70 -0.66 3.52
N TYR A 105 5.87 -0.50 2.88
CA TYR A 105 5.93 0.00 1.51
C TYR A 105 5.34 -1.01 0.51
N TYR A 106 5.66 -2.29 0.63
CA TYR A 106 5.06 -3.33 -0.21
C TYR A 106 3.55 -3.40 -0.03
N TYR A 107 3.08 -3.41 1.23
CA TYR A 107 1.65 -3.47 1.53
C TYR A 107 0.90 -2.27 0.97
N THR A 108 1.42 -1.06 1.18
CA THR A 108 0.76 0.17 0.68
C THR A 108 0.76 0.25 -0.85
N THR A 109 1.82 -0.24 -1.52
CA THR A 109 1.82 -0.37 -2.98
C THR A 109 0.73 -1.34 -3.44
N ALA A 110 0.62 -2.49 -2.78
CA ALA A 110 -0.43 -3.47 -3.06
C ALA A 110 -1.84 -2.89 -2.84
N GLU A 111 -2.06 -2.22 -1.71
CA GLU A 111 -3.35 -1.56 -1.40
C GLU A 111 -3.69 -0.47 -2.42
N SER A 112 -2.71 0.33 -2.86
CA SER A 112 -2.92 1.33 -3.92
C SER A 112 -3.40 0.67 -5.21
N LYS A 113 -2.73 -0.39 -5.65
CA LYS A 113 -3.13 -1.16 -6.84
C LYS A 113 -4.48 -1.86 -6.66
N PHE A 114 -4.76 -2.38 -5.45
CA PHE A 114 -6.04 -2.98 -5.12
C PHE A 114 -7.19 -2.00 -5.25
N ASN A 115 -7.05 -0.78 -4.70
CA ASN A 115 -8.05 0.27 -4.80
C ASN A 115 -8.25 0.76 -6.24
N LEU A 116 -7.22 0.71 -7.08
CA LEU A 116 -7.29 0.93 -8.53
C LEU A 116 -7.89 -0.27 -9.29
N LYS A 117 -8.34 -1.33 -8.62
CA LYS A 117 -8.85 -2.60 -9.20
C LYS A 117 -7.81 -3.34 -10.06
N ARG A 118 -6.52 -3.02 -9.91
CA ARG A 118 -5.39 -3.69 -10.57
C ARG A 118 -4.95 -4.92 -9.77
N TYR A 119 -5.89 -5.86 -9.54
CA TYR A 119 -5.70 -6.98 -8.61
C TYR A 119 -4.50 -7.87 -8.99
N LYS A 120 -4.32 -8.14 -10.30
CA LYS A 120 -3.19 -8.94 -10.79
C LYS A 120 -1.83 -8.29 -10.46
N GLU A 121 -1.76 -6.96 -10.49
CA GLU A 121 -0.56 -6.21 -10.15
C GLU A 121 -0.34 -6.06 -8.65
N ALA A 122 -1.40 -6.12 -7.84
CA ALA A 122 -1.32 -6.04 -6.37
C ALA A 122 -0.74 -7.34 -5.76
N ILE A 123 -1.06 -8.51 -6.32
CA ILE A 123 -0.66 -9.82 -5.79
C ILE A 123 0.85 -9.90 -5.48
N PRO A 124 1.79 -9.61 -6.41
CA PRO A 124 3.22 -9.76 -6.13
C PRO A 124 3.72 -8.86 -5.00
N TYR A 125 3.08 -7.72 -4.75
CA TYR A 125 3.45 -6.85 -3.62
C TYR A 125 2.92 -7.38 -2.29
N TYR A 126 1.71 -7.96 -2.25
CA TYR A 126 1.23 -8.68 -1.06
C TYR A 126 2.12 -9.90 -0.76
N GLU A 127 2.53 -10.65 -1.76
CA GLU A 127 3.44 -11.79 -1.59
C GLU A 127 4.80 -11.34 -1.01
N LYS A 128 5.37 -10.25 -1.51
CA LYS A 128 6.58 -9.65 -0.93
C LYS A 128 6.35 -9.20 0.52
N THR A 129 5.18 -8.65 0.84
CA THR A 129 4.82 -8.26 2.21
C THR A 129 4.91 -9.46 3.15
N LEU A 130 4.37 -10.63 2.76
CA LEU A 130 4.42 -11.87 3.56
C LEU A 130 5.83 -12.31 3.94
N THR A 131 6.84 -11.95 3.13
CA THR A 131 8.23 -12.37 3.39
C THR A 131 8.92 -11.54 4.46
N VAL A 132 8.40 -10.35 4.80
CA VAL A 132 9.08 -9.37 5.66
C VAL A 132 8.21 -8.76 6.76
N CYS A 133 6.89 -8.99 6.75
CA CYS A 133 5.97 -8.53 7.80
C CYS A 133 6.01 -9.43 9.04
N TYR A 134 5.46 -8.94 10.15
CA TYR A 134 5.30 -9.75 11.36
C TYR A 134 4.24 -10.84 11.17
N GLU A 135 4.41 -11.98 11.87
CA GLU A 135 3.49 -13.12 11.74
C GLU A 135 2.01 -12.75 11.96
N ARG A 136 1.73 -11.91 12.95
CA ARG A 136 0.35 -11.45 13.25
C ARG A 136 -0.29 -10.64 12.12
N GLU A 137 0.53 -9.99 11.28
CA GLU A 137 0.07 -9.14 10.17
C GLU A 137 -0.25 -9.97 8.92
N LYS A 138 0.28 -11.20 8.83
CA LYS A 138 0.06 -12.08 7.69
C LYS A 138 -1.42 -12.40 7.46
N GLY A 139 -2.24 -12.37 8.51
CA GLY A 139 -3.68 -12.58 8.40
C GLY A 139 -4.36 -11.60 7.45
N ASP A 140 -4.08 -10.31 7.61
CA ASP A 140 -4.60 -9.25 6.74
C ASP A 140 -4.08 -9.40 5.31
N VAL A 141 -2.79 -9.72 5.14
CA VAL A 141 -2.18 -9.90 3.82
C VAL A 141 -2.80 -11.09 3.08
N TYR A 142 -2.97 -12.24 3.75
CA TYR A 142 -3.65 -13.39 3.17
C TYR A 142 -5.12 -13.08 2.82
N TYR A 143 -5.82 -12.34 3.66
CA TYR A 143 -7.18 -11.91 3.37
C TYR A 143 -7.24 -11.06 2.09
N ARG A 144 -6.31 -10.11 1.90
CA ARG A 144 -6.20 -9.28 0.70
C ARG A 144 -5.84 -10.09 -0.55
N LEU A 145 -4.92 -11.05 -0.43
CA LEU A 145 -4.62 -12.00 -1.51
C LEU A 145 -5.84 -12.83 -1.90
N GLY A 146 -6.62 -13.27 -0.90
CA GLY A 146 -7.90 -13.95 -1.12
C GLY A 146 -8.86 -13.09 -1.93
N LEU A 147 -9.01 -11.81 -1.57
CA LEU A 147 -9.84 -10.85 -2.31
C LEU A 147 -9.34 -10.67 -3.75
N CYS A 148 -8.04 -10.44 -3.95
CA CYS A 148 -7.47 -10.29 -5.30
C CYS A 148 -7.79 -11.50 -6.18
N ASN A 149 -7.53 -12.72 -5.67
CA ASN A 149 -7.79 -13.94 -6.40
C ASN A 149 -9.29 -14.16 -6.67
N MET A 150 -10.15 -13.80 -5.71
CA MET A 150 -11.61 -13.88 -5.87
C MET A 150 -12.10 -12.94 -6.98
N PHE A 151 -11.64 -11.69 -7.01
CA PHE A 151 -11.98 -10.74 -8.08
C PHE A 151 -11.45 -11.17 -9.45
N LEU A 152 -10.34 -11.91 -9.49
CA LEU A 152 -9.79 -12.53 -10.71
C LEU A 152 -10.44 -13.88 -11.04
N GLN A 153 -11.45 -14.31 -10.27
CA GLN A 153 -12.11 -15.62 -10.41
C GLN A 153 -11.16 -16.81 -10.31
N SER A 154 -10.02 -16.62 -9.69
CA SER A 154 -9.05 -17.68 -9.37
C SER A 154 -9.46 -18.35 -8.05
N TRP A 155 -10.53 -19.18 -8.15
CA TRP A 155 -11.28 -19.66 -6.99
C TRP A 155 -10.47 -20.51 -6.02
N LYS A 156 -9.68 -21.48 -6.52
CA LYS A 156 -8.84 -22.32 -5.65
C LYS A 156 -7.74 -21.52 -4.94
N PRO A 157 -6.93 -20.67 -5.62
CA PRO A 157 -6.03 -19.76 -4.95
C PRO A 157 -6.74 -18.86 -3.93
N ALA A 158 -7.91 -18.29 -4.24
CA ALA A 158 -8.67 -17.48 -3.30
C ALA A 158 -9.03 -18.25 -2.03
N TYR A 159 -9.56 -19.48 -2.18
CA TYR A 159 -9.87 -20.37 -1.06
C TYR A 159 -8.63 -20.60 -0.18
N ASP A 160 -7.49 -20.97 -0.78
CA ASP A 160 -6.27 -21.26 -0.04
C ASP A 160 -5.77 -20.05 0.76
N GLN A 161 -5.87 -18.86 0.18
CA GLN A 161 -5.49 -17.63 0.88
C GLN A 161 -6.43 -17.32 2.06
N TYR A 162 -7.75 -17.52 1.90
CA TYR A 162 -8.69 -17.36 3.01
C TYR A 162 -8.45 -18.37 4.13
N MET A 163 -8.10 -19.62 3.81
CA MET A 163 -7.75 -20.63 4.82
C MET A 163 -6.47 -20.25 5.58
N ASN A 164 -5.46 -19.68 4.88
CA ASN A 164 -4.27 -19.16 5.53
C ASN A 164 -4.60 -17.96 6.45
N ALA A 165 -5.45 -17.05 6.00
CA ALA A 165 -5.91 -15.93 6.81
C ALA A 165 -6.64 -16.41 8.07
N GLU A 166 -7.58 -17.38 7.94
CA GLU A 166 -8.30 -17.97 9.06
C GLU A 166 -7.34 -18.56 10.10
N LYS A 167 -6.33 -19.30 9.64
CA LYS A 167 -5.31 -19.90 10.53
C LYS A 167 -4.61 -18.86 11.37
N ILE A 168 -4.12 -17.77 10.75
CA ILE A 168 -3.39 -16.70 11.45
C ILE A 168 -4.33 -15.96 12.42
N TYR A 169 -5.52 -15.54 11.99
CA TYR A 169 -6.47 -14.87 12.87
C TYR A 169 -6.92 -15.73 14.05
N SER A 170 -7.05 -17.05 13.87
CA SER A 170 -7.40 -17.97 14.94
C SER A 170 -6.27 -18.16 15.94
N GLN A 171 -5.01 -18.04 15.50
CA GLN A 171 -3.83 -18.16 16.34
C GLN A 171 -3.61 -16.90 17.20
N TYR A 172 -3.83 -15.72 16.65
CA TYR A 172 -3.67 -14.43 17.32
C TYR A 172 -5.02 -13.87 17.72
N LYS A 173 -5.62 -14.42 18.80
CA LYS A 173 -6.92 -14.00 19.33
C LYS A 173 -6.91 -12.51 19.72
N GLN A 174 -7.52 -11.68 18.90
CA GLN A 174 -7.87 -10.30 19.24
C GLN A 174 -9.39 -10.24 19.49
N GLU A 175 -9.84 -9.41 20.42
CA GLU A 175 -11.26 -9.34 20.80
C GLU A 175 -12.23 -9.02 19.65
N ASP A 176 -11.72 -8.36 18.58
CA ASP A 176 -12.54 -7.92 17.43
C ASP A 176 -12.48 -8.85 16.21
N VAL A 177 -11.89 -10.05 16.31
CA VAL A 177 -11.61 -10.92 15.15
C VAL A 177 -12.82 -11.78 14.75
N GLN A 178 -13.83 -11.95 15.59
CA GLN A 178 -14.94 -12.90 15.32
C GLN A 178 -15.73 -12.56 14.05
N GLY A 179 -16.03 -11.29 13.84
CA GLY A 179 -16.70 -10.82 12.62
C GLY A 179 -15.87 -11.09 11.36
N ARG A 180 -14.57 -10.82 11.43
CA ARG A 180 -13.63 -11.08 10.33
C ARG A 180 -13.51 -12.57 10.04
N LEU A 181 -13.38 -13.42 11.05
CA LEU A 181 -13.35 -14.88 10.89
C LEU A 181 -14.63 -15.41 10.24
N ALA A 182 -15.80 -14.95 10.69
CA ALA A 182 -17.07 -15.33 10.09
C ALA A 182 -17.15 -14.90 8.60
N GLN A 183 -16.65 -13.73 8.27
CA GLN A 183 -16.56 -13.25 6.90
C GLN A 183 -15.63 -14.13 6.05
N ILE A 184 -14.41 -14.39 6.53
CA ILE A 184 -13.41 -15.23 5.85
C ILE A 184 -13.99 -16.63 5.57
N LYS A 185 -14.62 -17.26 6.56
CA LYS A 185 -15.26 -18.60 6.39
C LYS A 185 -16.31 -18.60 5.28
N ARG A 186 -17.17 -17.58 5.24
CA ARG A 186 -18.19 -17.47 4.18
C ARG A 186 -17.55 -17.28 2.80
N MET A 187 -16.51 -16.44 2.70
CA MET A 187 -15.82 -16.20 1.44
C MET A 187 -15.05 -17.44 0.97
N ALA A 188 -14.38 -18.13 1.88
CA ALA A 188 -13.71 -19.41 1.58
C ALA A 188 -14.71 -20.44 1.05
N ALA A 189 -15.84 -20.63 1.74
CA ALA A 189 -16.88 -21.56 1.30
C ALA A 189 -17.45 -21.22 -0.08
N ALA A 190 -17.67 -19.93 -0.36
CA ALA A 190 -18.13 -19.47 -1.67
C ALA A 190 -17.09 -19.71 -2.77
N CYS A 191 -15.81 -19.45 -2.50
CA CYS A 191 -14.73 -19.72 -3.44
C CYS A 191 -14.59 -21.23 -3.72
N TRP A 192 -14.71 -22.06 -2.69
CA TRP A 192 -14.67 -23.51 -2.85
C TRP A 192 -15.83 -24.02 -3.72
N ALA A 193 -17.06 -23.57 -3.46
CA ALA A 193 -18.23 -23.95 -4.26
C ALA A 193 -18.09 -23.54 -5.74
N ASN A 194 -17.54 -22.34 -6.01
CA ASN A 194 -17.28 -21.92 -7.39
C ASN A 194 -16.18 -22.76 -8.04
N TYR A 195 -15.14 -23.12 -7.28
CA TYR A 195 -14.08 -24.00 -7.78
C TYR A 195 -14.64 -25.39 -8.14
N GLU A 196 -15.45 -26.03 -7.26
CA GLU A 196 -16.09 -27.32 -7.55
C GLU A 196 -17.00 -27.26 -8.79
N ALA A 197 -17.68 -26.12 -9.00
CA ALA A 197 -18.59 -25.97 -10.13
C ALA A 197 -17.88 -25.94 -11.50
N ILE A 198 -16.59 -25.62 -11.54
CA ILE A 198 -15.80 -25.60 -12.78
C ILE A 198 -14.97 -26.87 -12.97
N LEU A 199 -14.91 -27.77 -11.98
CA LEU A 199 -14.21 -29.05 -12.13
C LEU A 199 -14.96 -29.98 -13.10
N PRO A 200 -14.24 -30.75 -13.93
CA PRO A 200 -14.82 -31.79 -14.73
C PRO A 200 -15.57 -32.82 -13.84
N LYS A 201 -16.78 -33.21 -14.24
CA LYS A 201 -17.62 -34.16 -13.44
C LYS A 201 -16.93 -35.48 -13.13
N ASP A 202 -15.99 -35.91 -13.96
CA ASP A 202 -15.25 -37.18 -13.79
C ASP A 202 -14.19 -37.12 -12.66
N SER A 203 -13.82 -35.94 -12.20
CA SER A 203 -12.89 -35.77 -11.07
C SER A 203 -13.58 -35.80 -9.71
N LEU A 204 -14.90 -35.63 -9.65
CA LEU A 204 -15.71 -35.62 -8.43
C LEU A 204 -16.05 -37.02 -7.89
N SER A 205 -15.89 -38.06 -8.71
CA SER A 205 -16.25 -39.45 -8.31
C SER A 205 -15.28 -40.09 -7.30
N LYS A 206 -14.14 -39.45 -7.01
CA LYS A 206 -13.12 -39.97 -6.08
C LYS A 206 -13.17 -39.39 -4.67
N THR A 207 -14.05 -38.41 -4.40
CA THR A 207 -14.08 -37.71 -3.10
C THR A 207 -15.46 -37.70 -2.44
N SER A 208 -16.48 -38.32 -3.02
CA SER A 208 -17.83 -38.32 -2.45
C SER A 208 -18.19 -39.63 -1.75
N ASP A 209 -17.71 -39.76 -0.50
CA ASP A 209 -18.53 -40.39 0.52
C ASP A 209 -18.84 -39.33 1.58
N LYS A 210 -19.99 -38.78 1.52
CA LYS A 210 -20.93 -38.18 2.49
C LYS A 210 -21.55 -36.83 2.06
N THR A 211 -22.87 -36.94 1.98
CA THR A 211 -23.94 -35.93 2.16
C THR A 211 -24.43 -35.16 0.93
N THR A 212 -25.56 -35.66 0.46
CA THR A 212 -26.58 -35.04 -0.40
C THR A 212 -27.08 -33.69 0.12
N ASN A 213 -27.10 -32.65 -0.73
CA ASN A 213 -28.27 -31.78 -0.82
C ASN A 213 -28.28 -30.98 -2.15
N LYS A 214 -29.35 -31.17 -2.94
CA LYS A 214 -29.44 -30.78 -4.36
C LYS A 214 -30.08 -29.41 -4.64
N ASP A 215 -30.49 -28.64 -3.61
CA ASP A 215 -31.38 -27.47 -3.78
C ASP A 215 -30.72 -26.08 -3.59
N ASN A 216 -29.39 -25.95 -3.65
CA ASN A 216 -28.72 -24.73 -3.23
C ASN A 216 -28.02 -23.92 -4.34
N LYS A 217 -28.14 -24.29 -5.62
CA LYS A 217 -27.30 -23.74 -6.68
C LYS A 217 -27.67 -22.30 -7.12
N THR A 218 -28.97 -21.98 -7.10
CA THR A 218 -29.48 -20.67 -7.57
C THR A 218 -29.41 -19.59 -6.48
N THR A 219 -29.50 -20.00 -5.22
CA THR A 219 -29.43 -19.08 -4.06
C THR A 219 -27.99 -18.60 -3.79
N GLN A 220 -26.99 -19.44 -4.07
CA GLN A 220 -25.59 -19.10 -3.82
C GLN A 220 -25.03 -18.05 -4.79
N LEU A 221 -25.40 -18.09 -6.08
CA LEU A 221 -24.98 -17.08 -7.08
C LEU A 221 -25.54 -15.68 -6.78
N LYS A 222 -26.76 -15.61 -6.24
CA LYS A 222 -27.36 -14.34 -5.78
C LYS A 222 -26.63 -13.75 -4.58
N ASN A 223 -26.17 -14.60 -3.65
CA ASN A 223 -25.44 -14.16 -2.47
C ASN A 223 -24.06 -13.57 -2.80
N ILE A 224 -23.37 -14.09 -3.82
CA ILE A 224 -22.06 -13.58 -4.24
C ILE A 224 -22.21 -12.18 -4.85
N SER A 225 -23.21 -11.96 -5.70
CA SER A 225 -23.50 -10.62 -6.26
C SER A 225 -23.80 -9.59 -5.15
N THR A 226 -24.51 -10.01 -4.10
CA THR A 226 -24.83 -9.16 -2.94
C THR A 226 -23.59 -8.85 -2.10
N ILE A 227 -22.69 -9.83 -1.92
CA ILE A 227 -21.42 -9.63 -1.19
C ILE A 227 -20.48 -8.71 -1.97
N LEU A 228 -20.37 -8.90 -3.29
CA LEU A 228 -19.56 -8.01 -4.16
C LEU A 228 -20.06 -6.57 -4.15
N ASN A 229 -21.38 -6.36 -4.16
CA ASN A 229 -21.98 -5.03 -4.13
C ASN A 229 -21.89 -4.35 -2.75
N SER A 230 -21.63 -5.09 -1.67
CA SER A 230 -21.42 -4.51 -0.33
C SER A 230 -19.96 -4.18 -0.01
N LEU A 231 -19.01 -4.54 -0.90
CA LEU A 231 -17.57 -4.31 -0.76
C LEU A 231 -17.04 -3.20 -1.68
N ILE A 232 -17.94 -2.64 -2.53
CA ILE A 232 -17.72 -1.48 -3.39
C ILE A 232 -18.36 -0.25 -2.77
#